data_552721dbb33a6211277dff8608ca7ca1
#
_entry.id   552721dbb33a6211277dff8608ca7ca1
#
_cell.length_a   1.000
_cell.length_b   1.000
_cell.length_c   1.000
_cell.angle_alpha   90.00
_cell.angle_beta   90.00
_cell.angle_gamma   90.00
#
_symmetry.space_group_name_H-M   'P 1'
#
loop_
_entity.id
_entity.type
_entity.pdbx_description
1 polymer ?
#
loop_
_entity_poly.entity_id
_entity_poly.type
_entity_poly.pdbx_seq_one_letter_code
_entity_poly.pdbx_strand_id
1 'polypeptide(L)'
;RLGYSRLPAMIPRLAGQGVKVSAQARLSPRMQELIDLGLFVPYREKSQAGLLVTDSSGQPFFKALAPGRVYENFAAVPAVVVNSLLYIENRELLDPGQPRKNPAVEWTRLGKAVQDKAIQLFLPEHDVPGGSTLATQIEKYRHSPNGLTLSAGDKLQQIASASVRAYLDGENTLPARQRIVLNYLNTVPLAAVAGFGEVNGIGDGLWAWFGWNFNYVNRTLQSLPSSGDDVGEFASVYKHVLSLMIAQRRPSAYLLKEHKSLEELTNSHLRVLAQAGVISPAVRDAALKVKLQFLTAAVPEETGDFLPRKAASAVRVKLASLLGLPRLYE
;
A
#
# COMPACT_ATOMS: atom_id res chain seq x y z
N ARG A 1 14.12 -6.31 -4.03
CA ARG A 1 15.61 -6.42 -4.19
C ARG A 1 16.10 -7.84 -4.51
N LEU A 2 15.38 -8.90 -4.15
CA LEU A 2 15.96 -10.27 -4.17
C LEU A 2 15.92 -10.97 -5.52
N GLY A 3 15.09 -10.60 -6.48
CA GLY A 3 14.96 -11.30 -7.76
C GLY A 3 15.97 -10.87 -8.83
N TYR A 4 16.25 -9.58 -8.92
CA TYR A 4 16.99 -9.00 -10.05
C TYR A 4 18.50 -9.19 -9.97
N SER A 5 19.09 -9.27 -8.79
CA SER A 5 20.54 -9.46 -8.61
C SER A 5 21.05 -10.79 -9.16
N ARG A 6 20.20 -11.82 -9.22
CA ARG A 6 20.54 -13.15 -9.74
C ARG A 6 20.15 -13.36 -11.20
N LEU A 7 19.41 -12.43 -11.79
CA LEU A 7 18.91 -12.53 -13.16
C LEU A 7 20.01 -12.79 -14.20
N PRO A 8 21.18 -12.12 -14.16
CA PRO A 8 22.27 -12.40 -15.09
C PRO A 8 22.77 -13.86 -15.08
N ALA A 9 22.74 -14.51 -13.91
CA ALA A 9 23.13 -15.92 -13.79
C ALA A 9 22.01 -16.89 -14.23
N MET A 10 20.74 -16.47 -14.07
CA MET A 10 19.57 -17.29 -14.45
C MET A 10 19.34 -17.33 -15.96
N ILE A 11 19.56 -16.22 -16.69
CA ILE A 11 19.28 -16.10 -18.12
C ILE A 11 20.02 -17.17 -18.94
N PRO A 12 21.36 -17.36 -18.84
CA PRO A 12 22.06 -18.39 -19.60
C PRO A 12 21.58 -19.81 -19.26
N ARG A 13 21.28 -20.06 -17.98
CA ARG A 13 20.77 -21.34 -17.53
C ARG A 13 19.41 -21.68 -18.10
N LEU A 14 18.49 -20.73 -18.10
CA LEU A 14 17.16 -20.87 -18.70
C LEU A 14 17.23 -21.04 -20.21
N ALA A 15 18.12 -20.30 -20.89
CA ALA A 15 18.35 -20.44 -22.33
C ALA A 15 18.83 -21.85 -22.68
N GLY A 16 19.72 -22.47 -21.88
CA GLY A 16 20.13 -23.85 -22.03
C GLY A 16 19.01 -24.90 -21.85
N GLN A 17 17.88 -24.51 -21.25
CA GLN A 17 16.66 -25.32 -21.10
C GLN A 17 15.58 -24.97 -22.15
N GLY A 18 15.92 -24.22 -23.19
CA GLY A 18 15.00 -23.83 -24.27
C GLY A 18 14.07 -22.66 -23.92
N VAL A 19 14.23 -22.03 -22.76
CA VAL A 19 13.45 -20.83 -22.36
C VAL A 19 13.97 -19.61 -23.11
N LYS A 20 13.07 -18.84 -23.72
CA LYS A 20 13.38 -17.63 -24.48
C LYS A 20 12.84 -16.39 -23.79
N VAL A 21 13.57 -15.27 -23.86
CA VAL A 21 13.07 -13.96 -23.45
C VAL A 21 12.02 -13.52 -24.48
N SER A 22 10.76 -13.46 -24.09
CA SER A 22 9.65 -13.05 -24.95
C SER A 22 9.41 -11.53 -24.95
N ALA A 23 9.69 -10.87 -23.84
CA ALA A 23 9.57 -9.43 -23.68
C ALA A 23 10.60 -8.91 -22.71
N GLN A 24 11.19 -7.77 -23.00
CA GLN A 24 12.18 -7.11 -22.15
C GLN A 24 11.91 -5.61 -22.10
N ALA A 25 11.78 -5.06 -20.91
CA ALA A 25 11.77 -3.62 -20.72
C ALA A 25 13.16 -3.04 -21.03
N ARG A 26 13.17 -1.93 -21.76
CA ARG A 26 14.38 -1.15 -22.04
C ARG A 26 14.19 0.28 -21.59
N LEU A 27 15.19 0.83 -20.96
CA LEU A 27 15.22 2.25 -20.61
C LEU A 27 15.65 3.06 -21.83
N SER A 28 15.03 4.22 -22.03
CA SER A 28 15.54 5.19 -23.00
C SER A 28 16.87 5.78 -22.48
N PRO A 29 17.75 6.30 -23.39
CA PRO A 29 18.99 6.96 -22.94
C PRO A 29 18.72 8.07 -21.91
N ARG A 30 17.67 8.87 -22.12
CA ARG A 30 17.29 9.92 -21.17
C ARG A 30 16.86 9.38 -19.82
N MET A 31 16.15 8.25 -19.78
CA MET A 31 15.77 7.60 -18.52
C MET A 31 16.98 7.04 -17.79
N GLN A 32 17.95 6.49 -18.53
CA GLN A 32 19.22 6.02 -17.94
C GLN A 32 19.98 7.17 -17.31
N GLU A 33 20.10 8.31 -18.00
CA GLU A 33 20.74 9.51 -17.44
C GLU A 33 20.09 9.95 -16.12
N LEU A 34 18.76 9.92 -16.04
CA LEU A 34 18.03 10.26 -14.81
C LEU A 34 18.31 9.28 -13.68
N ILE A 35 18.41 7.98 -13.99
CA ILE A 35 18.76 6.95 -13.01
C ILE A 35 20.20 7.15 -12.52
N ASP A 36 21.12 7.45 -13.42
CA ASP A 36 22.53 7.71 -13.08
C ASP A 36 22.68 8.97 -12.20
N LEU A 37 21.76 9.93 -12.33
CA LEU A 37 21.62 11.09 -11.44
C LEU A 37 20.96 10.74 -10.09
N GLY A 38 20.56 9.48 -9.88
CA GLY A 38 20.06 9.00 -8.61
C GLY A 38 18.56 8.71 -8.54
N LEU A 39 17.78 8.83 -9.63
CA LEU A 39 16.37 8.46 -9.59
C LEU A 39 16.20 6.96 -9.34
N PHE A 40 15.16 6.60 -8.61
CA PHE A 40 14.75 5.20 -8.52
C PHE A 40 14.25 4.70 -9.88
N VAL A 41 14.63 3.49 -10.25
CA VAL A 41 14.27 2.90 -11.56
C VAL A 41 12.75 2.88 -11.72
N PRO A 42 12.19 3.57 -12.73
CA PRO A 42 10.76 3.61 -12.95
C PRO A 42 10.30 2.39 -13.76
N TYR A 43 9.74 1.41 -13.07
CA TYR A 43 9.06 0.27 -13.68
C TYR A 43 7.65 0.15 -13.11
N ARG A 44 6.78 -0.60 -13.80
CA ARG A 44 5.44 -0.90 -13.28
C ARG A 44 5.56 -1.92 -12.17
N GLU A 45 5.32 -1.47 -10.97
CA GLU A 45 5.39 -2.31 -9.79
C GLU A 45 4.10 -3.11 -9.62
N LYS A 46 4.26 -4.36 -9.18
CA LYS A 46 3.14 -5.19 -8.76
C LYS A 46 2.83 -4.93 -7.30
N SER A 47 1.56 -4.97 -6.94
CA SER A 47 1.13 -4.91 -5.54
C SER A 47 1.44 -6.20 -4.78
N GLN A 48 1.53 -7.32 -5.50
CA GLN A 48 1.77 -8.64 -4.93
C GLN A 48 3.02 -9.29 -5.55
N ALA A 49 3.75 -10.03 -4.74
CA ALA A 49 4.84 -10.89 -5.16
C ALA A 49 4.63 -12.31 -4.59
N GLY A 50 5.21 -13.31 -5.23
CA GLY A 50 5.12 -14.70 -4.78
C GLY A 50 4.89 -15.69 -5.91
N LEU A 51 4.27 -16.82 -5.59
CA LEU A 51 4.00 -17.91 -6.52
C LEU A 51 2.50 -18.03 -6.80
N LEU A 52 2.15 -17.94 -8.07
CA LEU A 52 0.85 -18.31 -8.60
C LEU A 52 1.04 -19.48 -9.57
N VAL A 53 0.38 -20.60 -9.29
CA VAL A 53 0.33 -21.75 -10.19
C VAL A 53 -1.06 -21.83 -10.79
N THR A 54 -1.11 -21.83 -12.11
CA THR A 54 -2.37 -21.98 -12.88
C THR A 54 -2.41 -23.33 -13.57
N ASP A 55 -3.60 -23.84 -13.81
CA ASP A 55 -3.81 -24.97 -14.70
C ASP A 55 -3.67 -24.59 -16.18
N SER A 56 -3.89 -25.55 -17.08
CA SER A 56 -3.81 -25.34 -18.55
C SER A 56 -4.87 -24.36 -19.09
N SER A 57 -5.95 -24.11 -18.33
CA SER A 57 -7.00 -23.14 -18.67
C SER A 57 -6.71 -21.75 -18.10
N GLY A 58 -5.61 -21.59 -17.36
CA GLY A 58 -5.24 -20.32 -16.69
C GLY A 58 -5.92 -20.11 -15.34
N GLN A 59 -6.67 -21.11 -14.83
CA GLN A 59 -7.32 -20.98 -13.52
C GLN A 59 -6.30 -21.19 -12.39
N PRO A 60 -6.36 -20.37 -11.31
CA PRO A 60 -5.48 -20.51 -10.17
C PRO A 60 -5.66 -21.86 -9.49
N PHE A 61 -4.59 -22.66 -9.46
CA PHE A 61 -4.52 -23.94 -8.76
C PHE A 61 -3.87 -23.79 -7.39
N PHE A 62 -2.88 -22.92 -7.28
CA PHE A 62 -2.21 -22.60 -6.04
C PHE A 62 -1.78 -21.13 -6.04
N LYS A 63 -1.99 -20.47 -4.90
CA LYS A 63 -1.65 -19.06 -4.71
C LYS A 63 -0.94 -18.88 -3.38
N ALA A 64 0.31 -18.42 -3.42
CA ALA A 64 1.10 -17.97 -2.28
C ALA A 64 1.67 -16.59 -2.64
N LEU A 65 0.87 -15.57 -2.47
CA LEU A 65 1.20 -14.17 -2.79
C LEU A 65 1.23 -13.33 -1.52
N ALA A 66 2.16 -12.39 -1.46
CA ALA A 66 2.27 -11.41 -0.39
C ALA A 66 2.22 -9.98 -0.99
N PRO A 67 1.37 -9.09 -0.49
CA PRO A 67 0.27 -9.31 0.44
C PRO A 67 -0.77 -10.32 -0.10
N GLY A 68 -1.40 -11.09 0.79
CA GLY A 68 -2.39 -12.10 0.41
C GLY A 68 -3.70 -11.48 -0.06
N ARG A 69 -4.11 -10.36 0.54
CA ARG A 69 -5.39 -9.69 0.36
C ARG A 69 -5.19 -8.28 -0.18
N VAL A 70 -5.58 -8.07 -1.44
CA VAL A 70 -5.40 -6.80 -2.14
C VAL A 70 -6.66 -6.41 -2.91
N TYR A 71 -6.85 -5.13 -3.12
CA TYR A 71 -7.79 -4.63 -4.12
C TYR A 71 -7.20 -4.90 -5.52
N GLU A 72 -7.95 -5.54 -6.39
CA GLU A 72 -7.49 -5.91 -7.74
C GLU A 72 -7.32 -4.68 -8.66
N ASN A 73 -8.20 -3.71 -8.50
CA ASN A 73 -8.19 -2.47 -9.26
C ASN A 73 -8.79 -1.32 -8.43
N PHE A 74 -8.66 -0.09 -8.92
CA PHE A 74 -9.14 1.10 -8.22
C PHE A 74 -10.66 1.10 -8.01
N ALA A 75 -11.44 0.59 -8.96
CA ALA A 75 -12.89 0.53 -8.85
C ALA A 75 -13.39 -0.46 -7.78
N ALA A 76 -12.55 -1.43 -7.39
CA ALA A 76 -12.87 -2.38 -6.32
C ALA A 76 -12.72 -1.76 -4.92
N VAL A 77 -12.08 -0.58 -4.80
CA VAL A 77 -11.91 0.10 -3.52
C VAL A 77 -13.21 0.82 -3.15
N PRO A 78 -13.81 0.56 -1.95
CA PRO A 78 -14.98 1.29 -1.52
C PRO A 78 -14.76 2.82 -1.51
N ALA A 79 -15.72 3.58 -2.02
CA ALA A 79 -15.59 5.04 -2.15
C ALA A 79 -15.28 5.73 -0.82
N VAL A 80 -15.88 5.27 0.29
CA VAL A 80 -15.62 5.81 1.62
C VAL A 80 -14.15 5.62 2.06
N VAL A 81 -13.53 4.51 1.66
CA VAL A 81 -12.11 4.22 1.94
C VAL A 81 -11.21 5.19 1.16
N VAL A 82 -11.49 5.37 -0.14
CA VAL A 82 -10.77 6.33 -0.99
C VAL A 82 -10.92 7.75 -0.44
N ASN A 83 -12.15 8.20 -0.20
CA ASN A 83 -12.43 9.56 0.26
C ASN A 83 -11.78 9.86 1.63
N SER A 84 -11.81 8.88 2.54
CA SER A 84 -11.15 9.02 3.84
C SER A 84 -9.63 9.14 3.71
N LEU A 85 -9.01 8.27 2.91
CA LEU A 85 -7.57 8.33 2.66
C LEU A 85 -7.18 9.67 2.04
N LEU A 86 -7.90 10.12 1.02
CA LEU A 86 -7.64 11.39 0.36
C LEU A 86 -7.81 12.57 1.30
N TYR A 87 -8.86 12.55 2.12
CA TYR A 87 -9.09 13.61 3.09
C TYR A 87 -7.95 13.75 4.10
N ILE A 88 -7.42 12.62 4.56
CA ILE A 88 -6.35 12.57 5.56
C ILE A 88 -4.99 12.93 4.95
N GLU A 89 -4.67 12.40 3.77
CA GLU A 89 -3.32 12.44 3.22
C GLU A 89 -3.15 13.40 2.04
N ASN A 90 -4.12 13.48 1.11
CA ASN A 90 -3.96 14.27 -0.12
C ASN A 90 -5.31 14.56 -0.81
N ARG A 91 -6.03 15.58 -0.34
CA ARG A 91 -7.41 15.89 -0.75
C ARG A 91 -7.61 16.09 -2.24
N GLU A 92 -6.64 16.70 -2.89
CA GLU A 92 -6.75 17.07 -4.31
C GLU A 92 -6.12 16.03 -5.25
N LEU A 93 -5.69 14.88 -4.74
CA LEU A 93 -4.96 13.91 -5.56
C LEU A 93 -5.76 13.44 -6.76
N LEU A 94 -7.07 13.21 -6.61
CA LEU A 94 -7.94 12.70 -7.67
C LEU A 94 -8.83 13.79 -8.30
N ASP A 95 -8.50 15.07 -8.14
CA ASP A 95 -9.24 16.17 -8.79
C ASP A 95 -9.26 15.98 -10.31
N PRO A 96 -10.43 15.75 -10.93
CA PRO A 96 -10.55 15.55 -12.37
C PRO A 96 -10.34 16.85 -13.16
N GLY A 97 -10.51 18.01 -12.52
CA GLY A 97 -10.26 19.33 -13.11
C GLY A 97 -8.79 19.60 -13.39
N GLN A 98 -7.90 18.77 -12.85
CA GLN A 98 -6.44 18.90 -13.01
C GLN A 98 -5.84 17.62 -13.64
N PRO A 99 -6.09 17.31 -14.92
CA PRO A 99 -5.67 16.04 -15.53
C PRO A 99 -4.15 15.87 -15.59
N ARG A 100 -3.38 16.96 -15.59
CA ARG A 100 -1.90 16.97 -15.66
C ARG A 100 -1.23 17.22 -14.31
N LYS A 101 -1.96 17.13 -13.19
CA LYS A 101 -1.40 17.39 -11.86
C LYS A 101 -0.27 16.41 -11.53
N ASN A 102 0.85 16.93 -11.04
CA ASN A 102 1.94 16.12 -10.51
C ASN A 102 1.58 15.62 -9.09
N PRO A 103 1.41 14.31 -8.87
CA PRO A 103 1.03 13.78 -7.55
C PRO A 103 2.16 13.77 -6.52
N ALA A 104 3.40 14.01 -6.95
CA ALA A 104 4.55 14.03 -6.06
C ALA A 104 4.70 15.37 -5.32
N VAL A 105 4.03 16.44 -5.79
CA VAL A 105 4.17 17.79 -5.26
C VAL A 105 2.79 18.38 -4.95
N GLU A 106 2.56 18.73 -3.71
CA GLU A 106 1.46 19.61 -3.29
C GLU A 106 1.99 21.02 -3.07
N TRP A 107 1.83 21.88 -4.05
CA TRP A 107 2.36 23.24 -4.02
C TRP A 107 1.83 24.07 -2.84
N THR A 108 0.58 23.87 -2.45
CA THR A 108 -0.05 24.52 -1.30
C THR A 108 0.59 24.09 0.03
N ARG A 109 0.87 22.80 0.21
CA ARG A 109 1.57 22.28 1.39
C ARG A 109 3.06 22.61 1.35
N LEU A 110 3.69 22.58 0.18
CA LEU A 110 5.10 22.93 0.04
C LEU A 110 5.33 24.40 0.38
N GLY A 111 4.49 25.29 -0.13
CA GLY A 111 4.54 26.73 0.21
C GLY A 111 4.35 26.97 1.70
N LYS A 112 3.38 26.29 2.33
CA LYS A 112 3.15 26.37 3.77
C LYS A 112 4.32 25.78 4.58
N ALA A 113 4.86 24.63 4.17
CA ALA A 113 6.00 24.02 4.84
C ALA A 113 7.28 24.89 4.75
N VAL A 114 7.49 25.59 3.65
CA VAL A 114 8.58 26.58 3.52
C VAL A 114 8.35 27.77 4.46
N GLN A 115 7.11 28.26 4.55
CA GLN A 115 6.72 29.34 5.45
C GLN A 115 6.87 28.90 6.93
N ASP A 116 6.36 27.72 7.27
CA ASP A 116 6.45 27.16 8.63
C ASP A 116 7.90 26.89 9.04
N LYS A 117 8.76 26.47 8.09
CA LYS A 117 10.19 26.29 8.37
C LYS A 117 10.93 27.61 8.56
N ALA A 118 10.51 28.67 7.88
CA ALA A 118 11.00 30.01 8.14
C ALA A 118 10.55 30.52 9.54
N ILE A 119 9.32 30.21 9.93
CA ILE A 119 8.79 30.51 11.27
C ILE A 119 9.49 29.68 12.35
N GLN A 120 9.81 28.40 12.09
CA GLN A 120 10.52 27.52 13.02
C GLN A 120 11.95 28.03 13.35
N LEU A 121 12.57 28.77 12.45
CA LEU A 121 13.83 29.46 12.73
C LEU A 121 13.70 30.50 13.85
N PHE A 122 12.48 31.03 14.07
CA PHE A 122 12.19 32.02 15.11
C PHE A 122 11.38 31.42 16.29
N LEU A 123 10.69 30.26 16.08
CA LEU A 123 9.87 29.57 17.08
C LEU A 123 10.11 28.05 17.00
N PRO A 124 11.08 27.51 17.77
CA PRO A 124 11.52 26.09 17.66
C PRO A 124 10.44 25.03 17.96
N GLU A 125 9.38 25.38 18.66
CA GLU A 125 8.28 24.46 19.04
C GLU A 125 7.17 24.34 17.98
N HIS A 126 7.32 24.96 16.81
CA HIS A 126 6.31 24.90 15.77
C HIS A 126 6.38 23.59 15.00
N ASP A 127 5.31 22.77 15.12
CA ASP A 127 5.16 21.50 14.39
C ASP A 127 4.93 21.77 12.89
N VAL A 128 5.87 21.41 12.05
CA VAL A 128 5.78 21.59 10.59
C VAL A 128 5.00 20.41 10.00
N PRO A 129 3.81 20.63 9.41
CA PRO A 129 3.06 19.57 8.75
C PRO A 129 3.91 18.93 7.64
N GLY A 130 4.03 17.59 7.65
CA GLY A 130 4.86 16.87 6.69
C GLY A 130 4.39 17.08 5.24
N GLY A 131 5.23 17.64 4.39
CA GLY A 131 4.97 17.86 2.95
C GLY A 131 5.06 16.59 2.09
N SER A 132 4.83 15.39 2.65
CA SER A 132 4.88 14.12 1.92
C SER A 132 3.52 13.81 1.31
N THR A 133 3.48 13.49 0.02
CA THR A 133 2.30 12.99 -0.70
C THR A 133 2.25 11.47 -0.66
N LEU A 134 1.11 10.84 -1.00
CA LEU A 134 1.00 9.38 -1.13
C LEU A 134 2.04 8.83 -2.12
N ALA A 135 2.30 9.53 -3.23
CA ALA A 135 3.29 9.14 -4.22
C ALA A 135 4.71 9.08 -3.62
N THR A 136 5.11 10.11 -2.88
CA THR A 136 6.43 10.14 -2.24
C THR A 136 6.55 9.19 -1.05
N GLN A 137 5.45 8.89 -0.38
CA GLN A 137 5.43 7.86 0.67
C GLN A 137 5.69 6.46 0.08
N ILE A 138 5.11 6.13 -1.08
CA ILE A 138 5.38 4.87 -1.78
C ILE A 138 6.86 4.77 -2.15
N GLU A 139 7.45 5.81 -2.76
CA GLU A 139 8.89 5.82 -3.07
C GLU A 139 9.75 5.62 -1.82
N LYS A 140 9.35 6.24 -0.71
CA LYS A 140 10.04 6.12 0.56
C LYS A 140 10.09 4.68 1.05
N TYR A 141 8.94 4.02 1.27
CA TYR A 141 8.95 2.69 1.90
C TYR A 141 9.36 1.57 0.94
N ARG A 142 9.28 1.78 -0.39
CA ARG A 142 9.69 0.77 -1.37
C ARG A 142 11.15 0.89 -1.79
N HIS A 143 11.66 2.08 -1.94
CA HIS A 143 12.95 2.32 -2.62
C HIS A 143 14.01 2.94 -1.73
N SER A 144 13.64 3.75 -0.74
CA SER A 144 14.62 4.35 0.16
C SER A 144 15.25 3.29 1.09
N PRO A 145 16.52 3.45 1.46
CA PRO A 145 17.17 2.57 2.43
C PRO A 145 16.37 2.53 3.75
N ASN A 146 16.07 1.32 4.21
CA ASN A 146 15.29 1.08 5.44
C ASN A 146 13.90 1.76 5.48
N GLY A 147 13.37 2.21 4.34
CA GLY A 147 12.10 2.95 4.28
C GLY A 147 12.13 4.32 4.94
N LEU A 148 13.31 4.92 5.08
CA LEU A 148 13.51 6.21 5.77
C LEU A 148 13.90 7.31 4.78
N THR A 149 13.64 8.56 5.19
CA THR A 149 14.15 9.78 4.55
C THR A 149 15.13 10.41 5.52
N LEU A 150 16.42 10.32 5.25
CA LEU A 150 17.48 10.75 6.16
C LEU A 150 18.04 12.12 5.81
N SER A 151 17.83 12.57 4.57
CA SER A 151 18.38 13.83 4.06
C SER A 151 17.39 14.59 3.15
N ALA A 152 17.68 15.86 2.89
CA ALA A 152 16.98 16.63 1.87
C ALA A 152 17.17 16.04 0.46
N GLY A 153 18.35 15.47 0.19
CA GLY A 153 18.65 14.75 -1.05
C GLY A 153 17.73 13.56 -1.26
N ASP A 154 17.52 12.71 -0.23
CA ASP A 154 16.58 11.58 -0.30
C ASP A 154 15.16 12.07 -0.60
N LYS A 155 14.78 13.20 -0.01
CA LYS A 155 13.46 13.78 -0.26
C LYS A 155 13.29 14.26 -1.69
N LEU A 156 14.29 14.92 -2.26
CA LEU A 156 14.30 15.33 -3.66
C LEU A 156 14.28 14.10 -4.59
N GLN A 157 15.06 13.07 -4.29
CA GLN A 157 15.08 11.82 -5.03
C GLN A 157 13.69 11.15 -5.04
N GLN A 158 13.00 11.08 -3.89
CA GLN A 158 11.64 10.56 -3.79
C GLN A 158 10.65 11.38 -4.62
N ILE A 159 10.71 12.72 -4.55
CA ILE A 159 9.83 13.61 -5.32
C ILE A 159 10.08 13.46 -6.83
N ALA A 160 11.33 13.48 -7.26
CA ALA A 160 11.70 13.35 -8.66
C ALA A 160 11.30 11.98 -9.21
N SER A 161 11.57 10.90 -8.48
CA SER A 161 11.19 9.53 -8.88
C SER A 161 9.68 9.35 -8.97
N ALA A 162 8.92 9.83 -7.97
CA ALA A 162 7.47 9.81 -7.98
C ALA A 162 6.88 10.63 -9.14
N SER A 163 7.48 11.80 -9.45
CA SER A 163 7.08 12.64 -10.59
C SER A 163 7.28 11.89 -11.92
N VAL A 164 8.48 11.38 -12.17
CA VAL A 164 8.78 10.63 -13.41
C VAL A 164 7.82 9.45 -13.55
N ARG A 165 7.60 8.69 -12.49
CA ARG A 165 6.70 7.53 -12.48
C ARG A 165 5.25 7.89 -12.79
N ALA A 166 4.79 9.06 -12.36
CA ALA A 166 3.42 9.53 -12.63
C ALA A 166 3.17 9.84 -14.11
N TYR A 167 4.21 10.26 -14.85
CA TYR A 167 4.11 10.64 -16.25
C TYR A 167 4.60 9.55 -17.23
N LEU A 168 4.88 8.34 -16.77
CA LEU A 168 5.32 7.22 -17.65
C LEU A 168 4.33 6.89 -18.76
N ASP A 169 3.04 7.08 -18.54
CA ASP A 169 1.96 6.76 -19.48
C ASP A 169 1.45 8.01 -20.22
N GLY A 170 2.11 9.16 -20.09
CA GLY A 170 1.77 10.40 -20.76
C GLY A 170 1.40 11.55 -19.81
N GLU A 171 0.91 12.66 -20.36
CA GLU A 171 0.63 13.88 -19.61
C GLU A 171 -0.60 13.81 -18.70
N ASN A 172 -1.59 12.97 -19.07
CA ASN A 172 -2.75 12.74 -18.21
C ASN A 172 -2.37 11.80 -17.06
N THR A 173 -2.20 12.37 -15.87
CA THR A 173 -1.79 11.64 -14.67
C THR A 173 -2.95 11.05 -13.87
N LEU A 174 -4.22 11.28 -14.24
CA LEU A 174 -5.35 10.77 -13.45
C LEU A 174 -5.31 9.23 -13.27
N PRO A 175 -5.04 8.43 -14.31
CA PRO A 175 -4.89 6.99 -14.15
C PRO A 175 -3.71 6.61 -13.25
N ALA A 176 -2.59 7.34 -13.33
CA ALA A 176 -1.44 7.13 -12.45
C ALA A 176 -1.77 7.47 -10.99
N ARG A 177 -2.55 8.54 -10.75
CA ARG A 177 -3.00 8.94 -9.42
C ARG A 177 -3.95 7.92 -8.79
N GLN A 178 -4.85 7.32 -9.59
CA GLN A 178 -5.68 6.19 -9.14
C GLN A 178 -4.83 4.97 -8.77
N ARG A 179 -3.80 4.65 -9.57
CA ARG A 179 -2.83 3.59 -9.24
C ARG A 179 -2.04 3.89 -7.97
N ILE A 180 -1.71 5.15 -7.69
CA ILE A 180 -1.05 5.56 -6.43
C ILE A 180 -1.92 5.21 -5.23
N VAL A 181 -3.21 5.57 -5.26
CA VAL A 181 -4.16 5.23 -4.19
C VAL A 181 -4.26 3.70 -4.01
N LEU A 182 -4.46 2.98 -5.10
CA LEU A 182 -4.53 1.52 -5.11
C LEU A 182 -3.27 0.88 -4.53
N ASN A 183 -2.10 1.27 -5.03
CA ASN A 183 -0.82 0.74 -4.58
C ASN A 183 -0.57 1.06 -3.10
N TYR A 184 -0.91 2.26 -2.66
CA TYR A 184 -0.77 2.64 -1.26
C TYR A 184 -1.62 1.74 -0.35
N LEU A 185 -2.91 1.59 -0.64
CA LEU A 185 -3.81 0.74 0.14
C LEU A 185 -3.38 -0.73 0.15
N ASN A 186 -2.79 -1.21 -0.94
CA ASN A 186 -2.34 -2.59 -1.07
C ASN A 186 -0.97 -2.87 -0.45
N THR A 187 -0.15 -1.85 -0.18
CA THR A 187 1.28 -2.09 0.15
C THR A 187 1.84 -1.26 1.30
N VAL A 188 1.01 -0.41 1.92
CA VAL A 188 1.44 0.38 3.08
C VAL A 188 1.92 -0.54 4.20
N PRO A 189 3.13 -0.31 4.78
CA PRO A 189 3.65 -1.15 5.86
C PRO A 189 2.85 -0.95 7.17
N LEU A 190 2.45 -2.06 7.79
CA LEU A 190 1.64 -2.09 9.02
C LEU A 190 2.26 -2.97 10.11
N ALA A 191 3.58 -2.83 10.32
CA ALA A 191 4.39 -3.60 11.26
C ALA A 191 4.44 -5.11 10.92
N ALA A 192 4.75 -5.96 11.90
CA ALA A 192 4.78 -7.40 11.75
C ALA A 192 4.04 -8.07 12.90
N VAL A 193 3.38 -9.19 12.59
CA VAL A 193 2.63 -10.02 13.56
C VAL A 193 3.34 -11.37 13.70
N ALA A 194 3.48 -11.84 14.93
CA ALA A 194 4.07 -13.15 15.20
C ALA A 194 3.28 -14.26 14.50
N GLY A 195 3.99 -15.14 13.79
CA GLY A 195 3.38 -16.21 13.01
C GLY A 195 2.84 -15.81 11.65
N PHE A 196 2.60 -14.51 11.39
CA PHE A 196 2.19 -14.00 10.07
C PHE A 196 3.37 -13.41 9.29
N GLY A 197 4.26 -12.69 9.95
CA GLY A 197 5.36 -11.96 9.34
C GLY A 197 5.04 -10.49 9.12
N GLU A 198 5.68 -9.87 8.12
CA GLU A 198 5.43 -8.48 7.74
C GLU A 198 4.02 -8.29 7.20
N VAL A 199 3.30 -7.31 7.75
CA VAL A 199 1.94 -6.96 7.32
C VAL A 199 2.02 -5.77 6.38
N ASN A 200 1.55 -5.97 5.15
CA ASN A 200 1.55 -4.95 4.12
C ASN A 200 0.15 -4.79 3.53
N GLY A 201 -0.31 -3.53 3.43
CA GLY A 201 -1.62 -3.18 2.91
C GLY A 201 -2.77 -3.36 3.89
N ILE A 202 -3.86 -2.67 3.58
CA ILE A 202 -5.07 -2.66 4.44
C ILE A 202 -5.70 -4.06 4.52
N GLY A 203 -5.67 -4.84 3.43
CA GLY A 203 -6.30 -6.17 3.39
C GLY A 203 -5.64 -7.15 4.36
N ASP A 204 -4.32 -7.30 4.31
CA ASP A 204 -3.59 -8.15 5.27
C ASP A 204 -3.59 -7.52 6.67
N GLY A 205 -3.62 -6.19 6.77
CA GLY A 205 -3.75 -5.49 8.04
C GLY A 205 -5.06 -5.83 8.77
N LEU A 206 -6.18 -5.85 8.06
CA LEU A 206 -7.48 -6.23 8.63
C LEU A 206 -7.48 -7.68 9.15
N TRP A 207 -6.87 -8.58 8.41
CA TRP A 207 -6.77 -9.97 8.79
C TRP A 207 -5.82 -10.19 9.96
N ALA A 208 -4.59 -9.69 9.84
CA ALA A 208 -3.53 -9.98 10.79
C ALA A 208 -3.73 -9.28 12.15
N TRP A 209 -4.26 -8.06 12.17
CA TRP A 209 -4.46 -7.29 13.41
C TRP A 209 -5.81 -7.50 14.06
N PHE A 210 -6.87 -7.73 13.25
CA PHE A 210 -8.25 -7.75 13.74
C PHE A 210 -9.03 -9.02 13.40
N GLY A 211 -8.51 -9.92 12.56
CA GLY A 211 -9.21 -11.14 12.13
C GLY A 211 -10.37 -10.89 11.17
N TRP A 212 -10.45 -9.69 10.58
CA TRP A 212 -11.54 -9.35 9.66
C TRP A 212 -11.36 -9.98 8.29
N ASN A 213 -12.42 -10.61 7.77
CA ASN A 213 -12.43 -11.10 6.40
C ASN A 213 -12.49 -9.93 5.40
N PHE A 214 -11.51 -9.83 4.51
CA PHE A 214 -11.36 -8.71 3.57
C PHE A 214 -12.55 -8.55 2.62
N ASN A 215 -13.10 -9.67 2.11
CA ASN A 215 -14.26 -9.61 1.21
C ASN A 215 -15.53 -9.16 1.93
N TYR A 216 -15.70 -9.57 3.19
CA TYR A 216 -16.79 -9.09 4.02
C TYR A 216 -16.69 -7.59 4.27
N VAL A 217 -15.51 -7.11 4.69
CA VAL A 217 -15.23 -5.68 4.89
C VAL A 217 -15.58 -4.87 3.64
N ASN A 218 -15.12 -5.32 2.48
CA ASN A 218 -15.35 -4.60 1.22
C ASN A 218 -16.83 -4.56 0.85
N ARG A 219 -17.56 -5.66 1.00
CA ARG A 219 -19.02 -5.68 0.74
C ARG A 219 -19.76 -4.72 1.66
N THR A 220 -19.44 -4.73 2.96
CA THR A 220 -20.07 -3.83 3.94
C THR A 220 -19.80 -2.36 3.61
N LEU A 221 -18.61 -2.01 3.10
CA LEU A 221 -18.23 -0.63 2.81
C LEU A 221 -18.57 -0.14 1.38
N GLN A 222 -19.09 -1.00 0.50
CA GLN A 222 -19.44 -0.60 -0.88
C GLN A 222 -20.57 0.43 -0.94
N SER A 223 -21.51 0.37 -0.01
CA SER A 223 -22.64 1.30 0.06
C SER A 223 -22.71 1.95 1.43
N LEU A 224 -22.88 3.28 1.45
CA LEU A 224 -23.13 3.98 2.72
C LEU A 224 -24.48 3.54 3.29
N PRO A 225 -24.58 3.21 4.58
CA PRO A 225 -25.82 2.77 5.18
C PRO A 225 -26.81 3.94 5.28
N SER A 226 -28.07 3.67 5.01
CA SER A 226 -29.12 4.69 5.02
C SER A 226 -29.66 4.91 6.43
N SER A 227 -29.88 3.86 7.22
CA SER A 227 -30.39 3.93 8.62
C SER A 227 -30.41 2.55 9.28
N GLY A 228 -30.60 2.50 10.61
CA GLY A 228 -30.87 1.25 11.34
C GLY A 228 -29.64 0.42 11.71
N ASP A 229 -29.82 -0.89 11.80
CA ASP A 229 -28.80 -1.85 12.26
C ASP A 229 -27.57 -1.88 11.34
N ASP A 230 -27.74 -1.61 10.05
CA ASP A 230 -26.67 -1.54 9.06
C ASP A 230 -25.61 -0.47 9.41
N VAL A 231 -26.03 0.61 10.11
CA VAL A 231 -25.10 1.67 10.53
C VAL A 231 -24.09 1.15 11.55
N GLY A 232 -24.51 0.29 12.48
CA GLY A 232 -23.64 -0.27 13.51
C GLY A 232 -22.56 -1.17 12.94
N GLU A 233 -22.94 -2.06 12.03
CA GLU A 233 -22.04 -2.97 11.32
C GLU A 233 -21.04 -2.18 10.45
N PHE A 234 -21.55 -1.29 9.61
CA PHE A 234 -20.73 -0.41 8.78
C PHE A 234 -19.72 0.37 9.63
N ALA A 235 -20.18 0.99 10.72
CA ALA A 235 -19.35 1.81 11.59
C ALA A 235 -18.23 1.00 12.26
N SER A 236 -18.53 -0.25 12.67
CA SER A 236 -17.54 -1.15 13.23
C SER A 236 -16.45 -1.48 12.22
N VAL A 237 -16.84 -1.93 11.04
CA VAL A 237 -15.90 -2.27 9.96
C VAL A 237 -15.08 -1.05 9.54
N TYR A 238 -15.76 0.09 9.32
CA TYR A 238 -15.13 1.33 8.89
C TYR A 238 -14.08 1.83 9.89
N LYS A 239 -14.38 1.79 11.21
CA LYS A 239 -13.43 2.21 12.25
C LYS A 239 -12.13 1.41 12.21
N HIS A 240 -12.19 0.09 11.97
CA HIS A 240 -11.00 -0.75 11.87
C HIS A 240 -10.17 -0.42 10.61
N VAL A 241 -10.83 -0.19 9.45
CA VAL A 241 -10.12 0.27 8.25
C VAL A 241 -9.44 1.63 8.49
N LEU A 242 -10.18 2.59 9.06
CA LEU A 242 -9.66 3.92 9.36
C LEU A 242 -8.47 3.86 10.32
N SER A 243 -8.52 3.00 11.35
CA SER A 243 -7.43 2.84 12.31
C SER A 243 -6.13 2.38 11.64
N LEU A 244 -6.19 1.48 10.66
CA LEU A 244 -5.00 1.06 9.90
C LEU A 244 -4.44 2.18 9.03
N MET A 245 -5.30 3.00 8.41
CA MET A 245 -4.84 4.17 7.65
C MET A 245 -4.10 5.17 8.55
N ILE A 246 -4.49 5.29 9.81
CA ILE A 246 -3.87 6.18 10.78
C ILE A 246 -2.60 5.56 11.34
N ALA A 247 -2.62 4.25 11.62
CA ALA A 247 -1.50 3.52 12.21
C ALA A 247 -0.23 3.56 11.34
N GLN A 248 -0.36 3.72 10.01
CA GLN A 248 0.78 3.80 9.09
C GLN A 248 1.82 4.88 9.45
N ARG A 249 1.44 5.89 10.22
CA ARG A 249 2.37 6.96 10.66
C ARG A 249 3.43 6.45 11.61
N ARG A 250 3.06 5.52 12.50
CA ARG A 250 3.93 4.88 13.51
C ARG A 250 3.47 3.43 13.74
N PRO A 251 3.56 2.54 12.73
CA PRO A 251 2.86 1.27 12.78
C PRO A 251 3.30 0.39 13.96
N SER A 252 4.60 0.27 14.23
CA SER A 252 5.08 -0.51 15.37
C SER A 252 4.68 0.06 16.74
N ALA A 253 4.54 1.38 16.86
CA ALA A 253 4.06 1.98 18.10
C ALA A 253 2.57 1.72 18.29
N TYR A 254 1.75 2.08 17.31
CA TYR A 254 0.30 2.02 17.42
C TYR A 254 -0.26 0.59 17.43
N LEU A 255 0.28 -0.30 16.59
CA LEU A 255 -0.26 -1.64 16.42
C LEU A 255 0.30 -2.67 17.44
N LEU A 256 1.46 -2.40 18.05
CA LEU A 256 2.06 -3.32 19.01
C LEU A 256 1.91 -2.88 20.49
N LYS A 257 1.82 -1.57 20.76
CA LYS A 257 1.96 -1.06 22.13
C LYS A 257 0.91 -0.01 22.51
N GLU A 258 0.63 0.94 21.64
CA GLU A 258 -0.15 2.15 21.94
C GLU A 258 -1.57 2.07 21.38
N HIS A 259 -2.28 0.94 21.61
CA HIS A 259 -3.63 0.71 21.09
C HIS A 259 -4.62 1.78 21.50
N LYS A 260 -4.53 2.27 22.75
CA LYS A 260 -5.38 3.35 23.26
C LYS A 260 -5.16 4.66 22.51
N SER A 261 -3.89 5.03 22.30
CA SER A 261 -3.55 6.24 21.53
C SER A 261 -4.04 6.15 20.08
N LEU A 262 -3.94 4.96 19.45
CA LEU A 262 -4.49 4.73 18.13
C LEU A 262 -6.01 4.89 18.11
N GLU A 263 -6.72 4.36 19.12
CA GLU A 263 -8.18 4.50 19.20
C GLU A 263 -8.60 5.96 19.40
N GLU A 264 -7.94 6.70 20.28
CA GLU A 264 -8.20 8.13 20.52
C GLU A 264 -7.97 8.96 19.26
N LEU A 265 -6.88 8.68 18.53
CA LEU A 265 -6.56 9.36 17.28
C LEU A 265 -7.57 9.00 16.18
N THR A 266 -7.98 7.73 16.10
CA THR A 266 -9.04 7.28 15.18
C THR A 266 -10.36 7.97 15.48
N ASN A 267 -10.74 8.09 16.75
CA ASN A 267 -11.95 8.81 17.18
C ASN A 267 -11.90 10.31 16.82
N SER A 268 -10.73 10.93 16.88
CA SER A 268 -10.54 12.31 16.42
C SER A 268 -10.75 12.45 14.91
N HIS A 269 -10.20 11.52 14.12
CA HIS A 269 -10.40 11.51 12.67
C HIS A 269 -11.86 11.23 12.28
N LEU A 270 -12.58 10.36 13.00
CA LEU A 270 -14.02 10.15 12.78
C LEU A 270 -14.83 11.46 12.89
N ARG A 271 -14.51 12.30 13.88
CA ARG A 271 -15.18 13.61 14.05
C ARG A 271 -14.87 14.55 12.89
N VAL A 272 -13.61 14.63 12.48
CA VAL A 272 -13.18 15.51 11.39
C VAL A 272 -13.76 15.04 10.04
N LEU A 273 -13.78 13.72 9.77
CA LEU A 273 -14.35 13.15 8.55
C LEU A 273 -15.86 13.36 8.47
N ALA A 274 -16.57 13.29 9.59
CA ALA A 274 -18.00 13.62 9.64
C ALA A 274 -18.25 15.11 9.43
N GLN A 275 -17.45 15.98 10.01
CA GLN A 275 -17.52 17.43 9.80
C GLN A 275 -17.28 17.80 8.32
N ALA A 276 -16.41 17.05 7.65
CA ALA A 276 -16.10 17.22 6.23
C ALA A 276 -17.12 16.56 5.29
N GLY A 277 -18.14 15.88 5.80
CA GLY A 277 -19.15 15.19 5.00
C GLY A 277 -18.66 13.89 4.32
N VAL A 278 -17.49 13.37 4.70
CA VAL A 278 -16.98 12.09 4.17
C VAL A 278 -17.80 10.91 4.69
N ILE A 279 -18.25 11.00 5.93
CA ILE A 279 -19.17 10.05 6.57
C ILE A 279 -20.34 10.81 7.20
N SER A 280 -21.47 10.13 7.40
CA SER A 280 -22.61 10.73 8.08
C SER A 280 -22.38 10.88 9.60
N PRO A 281 -23.08 11.83 10.27
CA PRO A 281 -23.05 11.91 11.73
C PRO A 281 -23.49 10.61 12.41
N ALA A 282 -24.45 9.87 11.84
CA ALA A 282 -24.90 8.59 12.36
C ALA A 282 -23.78 7.54 12.37
N VAL A 283 -23.02 7.44 11.28
CA VAL A 283 -21.84 6.55 11.18
C VAL A 283 -20.78 6.95 12.19
N ARG A 284 -20.48 8.25 12.32
CA ARG A 284 -19.54 8.76 13.33
C ARG A 284 -19.96 8.33 14.74
N ASP A 285 -21.22 8.58 15.11
CA ASP A 285 -21.71 8.35 16.48
C ASP A 285 -21.75 6.85 16.82
N ALA A 286 -22.07 6.01 15.85
CA ALA A 286 -21.97 4.57 15.99
C ALA A 286 -20.50 4.12 16.12
N ALA A 287 -19.60 4.60 15.26
CA ALA A 287 -18.18 4.24 15.28
C ALA A 287 -17.46 4.69 16.57
N LEU A 288 -17.85 5.82 17.15
CA LEU A 288 -17.31 6.29 18.43
C LEU A 288 -17.64 5.34 19.60
N LYS A 289 -18.71 4.55 19.51
CA LYS A 289 -19.08 3.54 20.52
C LYS A 289 -18.33 2.22 20.35
N VAL A 290 -17.80 1.94 19.17
CA VAL A 290 -17.03 0.74 18.88
C VAL A 290 -15.63 0.85 19.50
N LYS A 291 -15.14 -0.22 20.13
CA LYS A 291 -13.73 -0.35 20.53
C LYS A 291 -12.96 -1.11 19.48
N LEU A 292 -11.70 -0.74 19.24
CA LEU A 292 -10.80 -1.52 18.39
C LEU A 292 -10.48 -2.85 19.06
N GLN A 293 -10.79 -3.94 18.39
CA GLN A 293 -10.56 -5.30 18.89
C GLN A 293 -9.39 -5.94 18.16
N PHE A 294 -8.25 -5.99 18.82
CA PHE A 294 -7.05 -6.64 18.29
C PHE A 294 -7.13 -8.15 18.54
N LEU A 295 -6.61 -8.93 17.57
CA LEU A 295 -6.43 -10.37 17.79
C LEU A 295 -5.43 -10.61 18.93
N THR A 296 -5.85 -11.44 19.89
CA THR A 296 -5.02 -11.90 21.00
C THR A 296 -4.47 -13.31 20.79
N ALA A 297 -5.03 -14.03 19.84
CA ALA A 297 -4.61 -15.38 19.42
C ALA A 297 -3.72 -15.31 18.17
N ALA A 298 -3.08 -16.43 17.83
CA ALA A 298 -2.37 -16.58 16.57
C ALA A 298 -3.30 -16.28 15.39
N VAL A 299 -2.76 -15.63 14.36
CA VAL A 299 -3.51 -15.35 13.12
C VAL A 299 -3.99 -16.70 12.56
N PRO A 300 -5.30 -16.84 12.25
CA PRO A 300 -5.80 -18.09 11.70
C PRO A 300 -5.06 -18.48 10.43
N GLU A 301 -4.58 -19.72 10.35
CA GLU A 301 -4.02 -20.24 9.11
C GLU A 301 -5.13 -20.39 8.07
N GLU A 302 -4.86 -19.97 6.84
CA GLU A 302 -5.72 -20.33 5.72
C GLU A 302 -5.53 -21.83 5.43
N THR A 303 -6.50 -22.63 5.82
CA THR A 303 -6.52 -24.07 5.54
C THR A 303 -6.74 -24.29 4.05
N GLY A 304 -5.64 -24.44 3.31
CA GLY A 304 -5.71 -24.87 1.91
C GLY A 304 -5.73 -26.40 1.81
N ASP A 305 -6.37 -26.90 0.75
CA ASP A 305 -6.46 -28.35 0.48
C ASP A 305 -5.07 -28.98 0.36
N PHE A 306 -4.93 -30.22 0.84
CA PHE A 306 -3.68 -30.98 0.82
C PHE A 306 -3.11 -31.18 -0.59
N LEU A 307 -3.98 -31.47 -1.55
CA LEU A 307 -3.59 -31.78 -2.92
C LEU A 307 -2.93 -30.60 -3.65
N PRO A 308 -3.52 -29.38 -3.65
CA PRO A 308 -2.88 -28.18 -4.16
C PRO A 308 -1.53 -27.86 -3.50
N ARG A 309 -1.44 -28.02 -2.17
CA ARG A 309 -0.17 -27.81 -1.43
C ARG A 309 0.93 -28.77 -1.88
N LYS A 310 0.62 -30.06 -2.07
CA LYS A 310 1.57 -31.06 -2.53
C LYS A 310 2.05 -30.78 -3.96
N ALA A 311 1.13 -30.44 -4.85
CA ALA A 311 1.48 -30.06 -6.22
C ALA A 311 2.32 -28.78 -6.28
N ALA A 312 1.98 -27.76 -5.48
CA ALA A 312 2.79 -26.55 -5.38
C ALA A 312 4.21 -26.82 -4.90
N SER A 313 4.39 -27.73 -3.94
CA SER A 313 5.72 -28.14 -3.49
C SER A 313 6.53 -28.80 -4.62
N ALA A 314 5.92 -29.63 -5.44
CA ALA A 314 6.55 -30.21 -6.62
C ALA A 314 6.95 -29.13 -7.65
N VAL A 315 6.08 -28.16 -7.91
CA VAL A 315 6.36 -27.01 -8.79
C VAL A 315 7.51 -26.18 -8.24
N ARG A 316 7.55 -25.89 -6.94
CA ARG A 316 8.66 -25.15 -6.31
C ARG A 316 9.99 -25.85 -6.47
N VAL A 317 10.04 -27.17 -6.25
CA VAL A 317 11.27 -27.95 -6.43
C VAL A 317 11.74 -27.88 -7.89
N LYS A 318 10.82 -28.02 -8.84
CA LYS A 318 11.13 -27.92 -10.27
C LYS A 318 11.64 -26.54 -10.65
N LEU A 319 10.98 -25.46 -10.19
CA LEU A 319 11.42 -24.09 -10.42
C LEU A 319 12.79 -23.81 -9.78
N ALA A 320 13.01 -24.24 -8.55
CA ALA A 320 14.32 -24.10 -7.90
C ALA A 320 15.42 -24.75 -8.72
N SER A 321 15.18 -25.97 -9.23
CA SER A 321 16.11 -26.68 -10.12
C SER A 321 16.37 -25.91 -11.42
N LEU A 322 15.31 -25.43 -12.10
CA LEU A 322 15.43 -24.65 -13.33
C LEU A 322 16.24 -23.36 -13.13
N LEU A 323 15.99 -22.63 -12.02
CA LEU A 323 16.64 -21.37 -11.70
C LEU A 323 18.04 -21.56 -11.08
N GLY A 324 18.42 -22.77 -10.71
CA GLY A 324 19.69 -23.06 -10.03
C GLY A 324 19.74 -22.52 -8.61
N LEU A 325 18.60 -22.50 -7.93
CA LEU A 325 18.47 -22.07 -6.55
C LEU A 325 18.39 -23.27 -5.61
N PRO A 326 19.01 -23.23 -4.40
CA PRO A 326 18.90 -24.31 -3.44
C PRO A 326 17.49 -24.47 -2.89
N ARG A 327 16.75 -23.36 -2.77
CA ARG A 327 15.34 -23.29 -2.35
C ARG A 327 14.67 -22.07 -2.96
N LEU A 328 13.36 -22.18 -3.24
CA LEU A 328 12.48 -21.03 -3.41
C LEU A 328 11.88 -20.70 -2.05
N TYR A 329 12.18 -19.53 -1.55
CA TYR A 329 11.52 -19.01 -0.35
C TYR A 329 10.17 -18.40 -0.71
N GLU A 330 9.23 -18.52 0.20
CA GLU A 330 7.91 -17.90 0.13
C GLU A 330 7.99 -16.39 0.36
#